data_9e1ab782d482545180b3981b9e25c11b
#
_entry.id   9e1ab782d482545180b3981b9e25c11b
#
_cell.length_a   1.000
_cell.length_b   1.000
_cell.length_c   1.000
_cell.angle_alpha   90.00
_cell.angle_beta   90.00
_cell.angle_gamma   90.00
#
_symmetry.space_group_name_H-M   'P 1'
#
loop_
_entity.id
_entity.type
_entity.pdbx_description
1 polymer ?
#
loop_
_entity_poly.entity_id
_entity_poly.type
_entity_poly.pdbx_seq_one_letter_code
_entity_poly.pdbx_strand_id
1 'polypeptide(L)'
;MTGAGPAKAIIMFLALALAACSDDTRIAPNYEMEFIDVLTDASGTGSTLVTDRGEHLSVTNPFTALKADTAYRYVAYLIRQGNGVEVAAASRAICDTPKDMTGEDIKTDSVKMQSIWRGSHYINLTLMIAHRDQQHEFAFIDRGISQADDGHKTLCIRLYHDANNDMPAFSTTCYLSCSLKPYKNLLQTGRDSIHFIINEYKKGQATYRLPY
;
A
#
# COMPACT_ATOMS: atom_id res chain seq x y z
N MET A 1 51.53 69.82 36.35
CA MET A 1 50.44 70.33 35.46
C MET A 1 50.33 69.37 34.33
N THR A 2 49.28 68.69 34.33
CA THR A 2 48.98 67.41 33.67
C THR A 2 48.41 67.62 32.28
N GLY A 3 49.04 67.02 31.28
CA GLY A 3 48.53 66.95 29.92
C GLY A 3 48.05 65.55 29.62
N ALA A 4 46.77 65.37 29.42
CA ALA A 4 46.16 64.15 29.01
C ALA A 4 46.21 64.05 27.45
N GLY A 5 46.81 62.98 26.91
CA GLY A 5 46.80 62.69 25.50
C GLY A 5 45.58 61.85 25.13
N PRO A 6 45.09 61.94 23.92
CA PRO A 6 43.86 61.21 23.49
C PRO A 6 44.10 59.74 23.16
N ALA A 7 43.28 58.92 23.74
CA ALA A 7 43.24 57.48 23.42
C ALA A 7 42.75 57.23 21.97
N LYS A 8 43.57 56.57 21.17
CA LYS A 8 43.21 56.08 19.83
C LYS A 8 42.36 54.84 19.97
N ALA A 9 41.08 54.94 19.65
CA ALA A 9 40.20 53.78 19.52
C ALA A 9 40.56 52.98 18.27
N ILE A 10 41.03 51.77 18.43
CA ILE A 10 41.22 50.82 17.34
C ILE A 10 39.88 50.15 17.08
N ILE A 11 39.25 50.52 15.97
CA ILE A 11 38.06 49.82 15.46
C ILE A 11 38.53 48.57 14.76
N MET A 12 38.33 47.42 15.41
CA MET A 12 38.59 46.10 14.86
C MET A 12 37.40 45.69 14.01
N PHE A 13 37.54 45.77 12.68
CA PHE A 13 36.55 45.24 11.74
C PHE A 13 36.57 43.70 11.83
N LEU A 14 35.56 43.14 12.48
CA LEU A 14 35.27 41.71 12.44
C LEU A 14 34.58 41.40 11.12
N ALA A 15 35.38 40.93 10.15
CA ALA A 15 34.83 40.41 8.92
C ALA A 15 34.06 39.09 9.21
N LEU A 16 32.71 39.17 9.27
CA LEU A 16 31.87 37.99 9.29
C LEU A 16 32.00 37.33 7.92
N ALA A 17 32.74 36.25 7.82
CA ALA A 17 32.70 35.36 6.69
C ALA A 17 31.28 34.70 6.68
N LEU A 18 30.39 35.17 5.85
CA LEU A 18 29.19 34.46 5.48
C LEU A 18 29.63 33.20 4.72
N ALA A 19 29.70 32.10 5.42
CA ALA A 19 29.75 30.80 4.80
C ALA A 19 28.45 30.65 4.02
N ALA A 20 28.53 30.81 2.70
CA ALA A 20 27.47 30.46 1.79
C ALA A 20 27.14 28.99 2.05
N CYS A 21 25.97 28.70 2.61
CA CYS A 21 25.36 27.40 2.49
C CYS A 21 25.30 27.14 0.98
N SER A 22 26.11 26.21 0.50
CA SER A 22 25.90 25.62 -0.82
C SER A 22 24.51 25.01 -0.74
N ASP A 23 23.58 25.56 -1.52
CA ASP A 23 22.31 24.92 -1.83
C ASP A 23 22.64 23.62 -2.53
N ASP A 24 22.84 22.57 -1.72
CA ASP A 24 22.84 21.21 -2.21
C ASP A 24 21.37 20.92 -2.57
N THR A 25 20.97 21.35 -3.76
CA THR A 25 19.66 21.06 -4.35
C THR A 25 19.63 19.56 -4.65
N ARG A 26 19.58 18.75 -3.60
CA ARG A 26 19.21 17.35 -3.72
C ARG A 26 17.76 17.33 -4.16
N ILE A 27 17.56 17.17 -5.46
CA ILE A 27 16.24 16.85 -6.00
C ILE A 27 15.79 15.61 -5.25
N ALA A 28 14.78 15.76 -4.39
CA ALA A 28 14.23 14.63 -3.66
C ALA A 28 13.80 13.56 -4.69
N PRO A 29 14.17 12.30 -4.50
CA PRO A 29 13.78 11.25 -5.42
C PRO A 29 12.26 11.24 -5.57
N ASN A 30 11.77 11.13 -6.81
CA ASN A 30 10.35 10.97 -7.06
C ASN A 30 9.93 9.55 -6.69
N TYR A 31 9.33 9.40 -5.51
CA TYR A 31 8.81 8.12 -5.04
C TYR A 31 7.42 7.85 -5.59
N GLU A 32 7.26 6.71 -6.24
CA GLU A 32 5.95 6.19 -6.64
C GLU A 32 5.55 5.10 -5.65
N MET A 33 4.41 5.26 -4.95
CA MET A 33 3.86 4.20 -4.10
C MET A 33 2.94 3.32 -4.93
N GLU A 34 3.31 2.05 -5.09
CA GLU A 34 2.55 1.09 -5.87
C GLU A 34 2.36 -0.25 -5.14
N PHE A 35 1.26 -0.92 -5.45
CA PHE A 35 1.11 -2.34 -5.17
C PHE A 35 1.79 -3.14 -6.28
N ILE A 36 2.66 -4.07 -5.89
CA ILE A 36 3.49 -4.84 -6.80
C ILE A 36 3.48 -6.33 -6.47
N ASP A 37 3.63 -7.17 -7.47
CA ASP A 37 3.98 -8.57 -7.30
C ASP A 37 5.49 -8.73 -7.48
N VAL A 38 6.20 -9.18 -6.45
CA VAL A 38 7.62 -9.54 -6.53
C VAL A 38 7.71 -11.01 -6.89
N LEU A 39 8.35 -11.31 -8.04
CA LEU A 39 8.53 -12.67 -8.53
C LEU A 39 9.91 -13.16 -8.09
N THR A 40 9.95 -14.31 -7.41
CA THR A 40 11.21 -14.94 -6.99
C THR A 40 11.62 -16.04 -7.95
N ASP A 41 12.92 -16.15 -8.15
CA ASP A 41 13.54 -17.25 -8.87
C ASP A 41 13.75 -18.51 -7.99
N ALA A 42 14.38 -19.54 -8.55
CA ALA A 42 14.69 -20.79 -7.84
C ALA A 42 15.64 -20.61 -6.64
N SER A 43 16.34 -19.49 -6.53
CA SER A 43 17.17 -19.14 -5.37
C SER A 43 16.41 -18.37 -4.27
N GLY A 44 15.16 -17.98 -4.51
CA GLY A 44 14.40 -17.11 -3.62
C GLY A 44 14.77 -15.64 -3.73
N THR A 45 15.39 -15.24 -4.85
CA THR A 45 15.75 -13.86 -5.15
C THR A 45 14.64 -13.20 -5.98
N GLY A 46 14.11 -12.08 -5.51
CA GLY A 46 13.10 -11.28 -6.22
C GLY A 46 13.75 -10.14 -6.99
N SER A 47 14.20 -10.42 -8.20
CA SER A 47 14.84 -9.44 -9.11
C SER A 47 13.89 -8.85 -10.14
N THR A 48 12.66 -9.33 -10.18
CA THR A 48 11.61 -8.85 -11.08
C THR A 48 10.36 -8.52 -10.28
N LEU A 49 9.73 -7.40 -10.59
CA LEU A 49 8.41 -7.05 -10.07
C LEU A 49 7.43 -6.80 -11.21
N VAL A 50 6.15 -6.99 -10.91
CA VAL A 50 5.03 -6.67 -11.80
C VAL A 50 4.14 -5.66 -11.11
N THR A 51 3.90 -4.52 -11.76
CA THR A 51 2.99 -3.47 -11.24
C THR A 51 1.53 -3.84 -11.48
N ASP A 52 0.61 -3.13 -10.83
CA ASP A 52 -0.83 -3.29 -11.10
C ASP A 52 -1.25 -2.88 -12.51
N ARG A 53 -0.39 -2.19 -13.25
CA ARG A 53 -0.57 -1.88 -14.67
C ARG A 53 -0.06 -2.98 -15.60
N GLY A 54 0.55 -4.04 -15.03
CA GLY A 54 1.12 -5.15 -15.78
C GLY A 54 2.53 -4.88 -16.33
N GLU A 55 3.20 -3.82 -15.89
CA GLU A 55 4.59 -3.54 -16.25
C GLU A 55 5.52 -4.52 -15.53
N HIS A 56 6.42 -5.14 -16.27
CA HIS A 56 7.51 -5.96 -15.73
C HIS A 56 8.76 -5.11 -15.61
N LEU A 57 9.26 -4.95 -14.39
CA LEU A 57 10.43 -4.10 -14.10
C LEU A 57 11.52 -4.92 -13.41
N SER A 58 12.77 -4.67 -13.80
CA SER A 58 13.93 -5.22 -13.11
C SER A 58 14.23 -4.42 -11.85
N VAL A 59 14.48 -5.12 -10.74
CA VAL A 59 14.81 -4.50 -9.46
C VAL A 59 16.32 -4.37 -9.32
N THR A 60 16.83 -3.15 -9.08
CA THR A 60 18.28 -2.88 -8.95
C THR A 60 18.84 -3.31 -7.59
N ASN A 61 17.98 -3.38 -6.56
CA ASN A 61 18.31 -3.85 -5.21
C ASN A 61 17.38 -5.04 -4.83
N PRO A 62 17.62 -6.25 -5.34
CA PRO A 62 16.70 -7.38 -5.29
C PRO A 62 16.28 -7.76 -3.86
N PHE A 63 15.06 -8.26 -3.73
CA PHE A 63 14.60 -8.91 -2.52
C PHE A 63 15.35 -10.24 -2.33
N THR A 64 15.74 -10.53 -1.11
CA THR A 64 16.48 -11.76 -0.77
C THR A 64 15.79 -12.54 0.34
N ALA A 65 16.19 -13.79 0.54
CA ALA A 65 15.67 -14.66 1.58
C ALA A 65 14.14 -14.89 1.53
N LEU A 66 13.59 -14.88 0.33
CA LEU A 66 12.20 -15.25 0.08
C LEU A 66 12.11 -16.74 -0.32
N LYS A 67 10.92 -17.29 -0.31
CA LYS A 67 10.69 -18.64 -0.84
C LYS A 67 10.87 -18.63 -2.35
N ALA A 68 11.55 -19.65 -2.87
CA ALA A 68 11.77 -19.84 -4.31
C ALA A 68 10.46 -20.00 -5.09
N ASP A 69 10.48 -19.66 -6.36
CA ASP A 69 9.42 -19.86 -7.35
C ASP A 69 8.03 -19.39 -6.88
N THR A 70 8.00 -18.24 -6.23
CA THR A 70 6.79 -17.70 -5.58
C THR A 70 6.58 -16.24 -5.99
N ALA A 71 5.33 -15.81 -5.99
CA ALA A 71 4.96 -14.40 -6.11
C ALA A 71 4.53 -13.85 -4.74
N TYR A 72 5.05 -12.69 -4.40
CA TYR A 72 4.74 -11.99 -3.16
C TYR A 72 4.13 -10.63 -3.42
N ARG A 73 3.03 -10.33 -2.76
CA ARG A 73 2.35 -9.04 -2.87
C ARG A 73 2.90 -8.03 -1.86
N TYR A 74 3.35 -6.87 -2.35
CA TYR A 74 3.85 -5.77 -1.54
C TYR A 74 3.18 -4.44 -1.91
N VAL A 75 3.19 -3.50 -0.98
CA VAL A 75 3.15 -2.07 -1.25
C VAL A 75 4.58 -1.55 -1.16
N ALA A 76 5.05 -0.87 -2.19
CA ALA A 76 6.42 -0.40 -2.26
C ALA A 76 6.52 1.06 -2.69
N TYR A 77 7.55 1.73 -2.20
CA TYR A 77 7.99 3.03 -2.69
C TYR A 77 9.11 2.78 -3.71
N LEU A 78 8.84 3.09 -4.95
CA LEU A 78 9.68 2.83 -6.09
C LEU A 78 10.34 4.11 -6.59
N ILE A 79 11.62 4.03 -6.94
CA ILE A 79 12.38 5.07 -7.65
C ILE A 79 12.72 4.52 -9.02
N ARG A 80 12.18 5.13 -10.08
CA ARG A 80 12.48 4.70 -11.44
C ARG A 80 13.90 5.10 -11.83
N GLN A 81 14.66 4.14 -12.36
CA GLN A 81 16.07 4.30 -12.80
C GLN A 81 16.25 3.69 -14.19
N GLY A 82 16.18 4.50 -15.23
CA GLY A 82 16.27 4.00 -16.60
C GLY A 82 15.21 2.93 -16.90
N ASN A 83 15.65 1.71 -17.24
CA ASN A 83 14.74 0.58 -17.51
C ASN A 83 14.43 -0.28 -16.27
N GLY A 84 14.92 0.11 -15.11
CA GLY A 84 14.73 -0.61 -13.86
C GLY A 84 14.12 0.26 -12.78
N VAL A 85 14.05 -0.31 -11.59
CA VAL A 85 13.50 0.34 -10.41
C VAL A 85 14.29 -0.04 -9.17
N GLU A 86 14.51 0.95 -8.32
CA GLU A 86 15.00 0.76 -6.96
C GLU A 86 13.81 0.74 -6.01
N VAL A 87 13.78 -0.22 -5.10
CA VAL A 87 12.78 -0.31 -4.03
C VAL A 87 13.32 0.40 -2.80
N ALA A 88 12.86 1.62 -2.55
CA ALA A 88 13.30 2.41 -1.40
C ALA A 88 12.74 1.86 -0.08
N ALA A 89 11.50 1.37 -0.09
CA ALA A 89 10.87 0.69 1.02
C ALA A 89 9.75 -0.22 0.50
N ALA A 90 9.46 -1.30 1.23
CA ALA A 90 8.33 -2.18 0.92
C ALA A 90 7.72 -2.75 2.20
N SER A 91 6.41 -2.86 2.20
CA SER A 91 5.62 -3.54 3.23
C SER A 91 4.80 -4.65 2.59
N ARG A 92 4.75 -5.81 3.22
CA ARG A 92 3.97 -6.92 2.70
C ARG A 92 2.48 -6.60 2.78
N ALA A 93 1.77 -6.74 1.68
CA ALA A 93 0.32 -6.64 1.67
C ALA A 93 -0.31 -7.98 2.09
N ILE A 94 -1.40 -7.91 2.84
CA ILE A 94 -2.24 -9.08 3.11
C ILE A 94 -2.94 -9.42 1.79
N CYS A 95 -2.62 -10.58 1.22
CA CYS A 95 -3.11 -10.99 -0.09
C CYS A 95 -3.72 -12.39 -0.02
N ASP A 96 -4.99 -12.50 -0.36
CA ASP A 96 -5.70 -13.79 -0.43
C ASP A 96 -6.77 -13.77 -1.53
N THR A 97 -7.34 -14.93 -1.83
CA THR A 97 -8.51 -15.09 -2.70
C THR A 97 -9.77 -15.12 -1.85
N PRO A 98 -10.91 -14.64 -2.38
CA PRO A 98 -12.19 -14.83 -1.71
C PRO A 98 -12.51 -16.33 -1.52
N LYS A 99 -13.06 -16.64 -0.35
CA LYS A 99 -13.43 -18.00 0.07
C LYS A 99 -14.89 -18.04 0.45
N ASP A 100 -15.54 -19.18 0.19
CA ASP A 100 -16.83 -19.46 0.80
C ASP A 100 -16.61 -19.75 2.30
N MET A 101 -17.26 -18.96 3.12
CA MET A 101 -17.23 -19.09 4.58
C MET A 101 -18.65 -19.39 5.12
N THR A 102 -19.45 -20.09 4.34
CA THR A 102 -20.80 -20.49 4.76
C THR A 102 -20.72 -21.42 5.98
N GLY A 103 -21.44 -21.06 7.05
CA GLY A 103 -21.44 -21.81 8.30
C GLY A 103 -20.36 -21.43 9.30
N GLU A 104 -19.44 -20.50 8.92
CA GLU A 104 -18.46 -19.95 9.85
C GLU A 104 -19.00 -18.73 10.61
N ASP A 105 -18.40 -18.42 11.76
CA ASP A 105 -18.71 -17.21 12.52
C ASP A 105 -18.06 -16.00 11.84
N ILE A 106 -18.87 -15.25 11.10
CA ILE A 106 -18.38 -14.12 10.29
C ILE A 106 -18.15 -12.90 11.16
N LYS A 107 -16.88 -12.55 11.35
CA LYS A 107 -16.47 -11.32 12.01
C LYS A 107 -16.39 -10.17 10.99
N THR A 108 -16.92 -9.03 11.39
CA THR A 108 -16.92 -7.81 10.57
C THR A 108 -16.62 -6.60 11.43
N ASP A 109 -15.52 -6.66 12.19
CA ASP A 109 -15.11 -5.52 13.00
C ASP A 109 -14.83 -4.32 12.10
N SER A 110 -15.13 -3.12 12.62
CA SER A 110 -15.09 -1.93 11.78
C SER A 110 -13.66 -1.49 11.44
N VAL A 111 -13.51 -1.00 10.23
CA VAL A 111 -12.26 -0.40 9.73
C VAL A 111 -12.53 1.00 9.19
N LYS A 112 -11.50 1.83 9.09
CA LYS A 112 -11.60 3.12 8.39
C LYS A 112 -11.03 2.97 6.98
N MET A 113 -11.88 3.00 5.96
CA MET A 113 -11.47 2.98 4.57
C MET A 113 -10.71 4.26 4.22
N GLN A 114 -9.52 4.12 3.61
CA GLN A 114 -8.77 5.22 3.03
C GLN A 114 -8.90 5.22 1.50
N SER A 115 -8.70 4.07 0.88
CA SER A 115 -8.86 3.90 -0.57
C SER A 115 -9.19 2.46 -0.93
N ILE A 116 -9.90 2.30 -2.05
CA ILE A 116 -10.19 1.01 -2.70
C ILE A 116 -10.20 1.21 -4.21
N TRP A 117 -9.53 0.35 -4.95
CA TRP A 117 -9.50 0.41 -6.40
C TRP A 117 -9.24 -0.95 -7.04
N ARG A 118 -9.56 -1.04 -8.31
CA ARG A 118 -9.28 -2.21 -9.15
C ARG A 118 -7.89 -2.10 -9.76
N GLY A 119 -6.97 -3.00 -9.41
CA GLY A 119 -5.71 -3.26 -10.12
C GLY A 119 -5.89 -4.29 -11.23
N SER A 120 -4.80 -4.84 -11.81
CA SER A 120 -4.92 -5.80 -12.93
C SER A 120 -5.65 -7.09 -12.52
N HIS A 121 -5.21 -7.73 -11.43
CA HIS A 121 -5.76 -8.99 -10.92
C HIS A 121 -6.24 -8.91 -9.48
N TYR A 122 -6.36 -7.69 -8.94
CA TYR A 122 -6.66 -7.47 -7.54
C TYR A 122 -7.69 -6.35 -7.33
N ILE A 123 -8.40 -6.41 -6.22
CA ILE A 123 -8.95 -5.23 -5.57
C ILE A 123 -7.98 -4.86 -4.47
N ASN A 124 -7.41 -3.66 -4.53
CA ASN A 124 -6.49 -3.15 -3.51
C ASN A 124 -7.23 -2.25 -2.54
N LEU A 125 -6.89 -2.39 -1.28
CA LEU A 125 -7.45 -1.58 -0.20
C LEU A 125 -6.32 -1.01 0.66
N THR A 126 -6.49 0.23 1.04
CA THR A 126 -5.74 0.85 2.14
C THR A 126 -6.73 1.16 3.25
N LEU A 127 -6.50 0.57 4.40
CA LEU A 127 -7.37 0.67 5.57
C LEU A 127 -6.60 1.25 6.75
N MET A 128 -7.30 1.89 7.67
CA MET A 128 -6.80 2.11 9.03
C MET A 128 -7.62 1.29 10.02
N ILE A 129 -6.93 0.65 10.93
CA ILE A 129 -7.50 -0.04 12.08
C ILE A 129 -7.02 0.63 13.35
N ALA A 130 -7.84 0.58 14.38
CA ALA A 130 -7.42 0.91 15.73
C ALA A 130 -6.98 -0.39 16.40
N HIS A 131 -5.73 -0.42 16.88
CA HIS A 131 -5.16 -1.63 17.50
C HIS A 131 -4.29 -1.27 18.69
N ARG A 132 -3.96 -2.26 19.51
CA ARG A 132 -3.05 -2.15 20.64
C ARG A 132 -1.96 -3.21 20.57
N ASP A 133 -2.31 -4.46 20.79
CA ASP A 133 -1.35 -5.55 20.94
C ASP A 133 -1.84 -6.91 20.39
N GLN A 134 -3.11 -7.03 19.99
CA GLN A 134 -3.63 -8.26 19.40
C GLN A 134 -3.43 -8.26 17.88
N GLN A 135 -3.20 -9.43 17.32
CA GLN A 135 -3.13 -9.61 15.89
C GLN A 135 -4.54 -9.63 15.30
N HIS A 136 -4.82 -8.69 14.38
CA HIS A 136 -6.05 -8.69 13.61
C HIS A 136 -5.98 -9.69 12.46
N GLU A 137 -7.10 -10.33 12.16
CA GLU A 137 -7.24 -11.27 11.06
C GLU A 137 -8.10 -10.67 9.94
N PHE A 138 -7.66 -10.88 8.70
CA PHE A 138 -8.36 -10.42 7.50
C PHE A 138 -8.53 -11.56 6.52
N ALA A 139 -9.70 -11.61 5.90
CA ALA A 139 -9.99 -12.50 4.78
C ALA A 139 -11.01 -11.85 3.84
N PHE A 140 -11.24 -12.47 2.70
CA PHE A 140 -12.25 -12.05 1.73
C PHE A 140 -13.29 -13.16 1.60
N ILE A 141 -14.56 -12.80 1.76
CA ILE A 141 -15.68 -13.73 1.71
C ILE A 141 -16.30 -13.65 0.32
N ASP A 142 -16.35 -14.75 -0.38
CA ASP A 142 -17.13 -14.89 -1.62
C ASP A 142 -18.61 -14.94 -1.28
N ARG A 143 -19.39 -13.99 -1.80
CA ARG A 143 -20.85 -13.94 -1.66
C ARG A 143 -21.56 -14.33 -2.96
N GLY A 144 -20.81 -14.85 -3.92
CA GLY A 144 -21.32 -15.32 -5.19
C GLY A 144 -21.42 -14.25 -6.28
N ILE A 145 -21.85 -14.70 -7.44
CA ILE A 145 -22.09 -13.88 -8.63
C ILE A 145 -23.60 -13.87 -8.90
N SER A 146 -24.17 -12.69 -8.96
CA SER A 146 -25.53 -12.48 -9.46
C SER A 146 -25.50 -12.07 -10.92
N GLN A 147 -26.58 -12.37 -11.66
CA GLN A 147 -26.75 -11.95 -13.04
C GLN A 147 -28.09 -11.23 -13.19
N ALA A 148 -28.05 -10.07 -13.83
CA ALA A 148 -29.24 -9.29 -14.18
C ALA A 148 -29.84 -9.78 -15.50
N ASP A 149 -31.09 -9.33 -15.82
CA ASP A 149 -31.83 -9.74 -17.00
C ASP A 149 -31.12 -9.39 -18.33
N ASP A 150 -30.33 -8.33 -18.34
CA ASP A 150 -29.51 -7.91 -19.49
C ASP A 150 -28.19 -8.72 -19.62
N GLY A 151 -27.99 -9.72 -18.74
CA GLY A 151 -26.83 -10.58 -18.70
C GLY A 151 -25.61 -9.97 -18.02
N HIS A 152 -25.70 -8.74 -17.46
CA HIS A 152 -24.67 -8.14 -16.62
C HIS A 152 -24.48 -8.95 -15.34
N LYS A 153 -23.22 -9.26 -15.00
CA LYS A 153 -22.88 -9.99 -13.78
C LYS A 153 -22.28 -9.07 -12.72
N THR A 154 -22.60 -9.38 -11.48
CA THR A 154 -22.04 -8.66 -10.32
C THR A 154 -21.46 -9.67 -9.33
N LEU A 155 -20.15 -9.63 -9.15
CA LEU A 155 -19.46 -10.37 -8.09
C LEU A 155 -19.63 -9.63 -6.76
N CYS A 156 -20.08 -10.33 -5.75
CA CYS A 156 -20.20 -9.77 -4.40
C CYS A 156 -19.13 -10.34 -3.47
N ILE A 157 -18.28 -9.48 -2.92
CA ILE A 157 -17.22 -9.84 -1.97
C ILE A 157 -17.43 -9.06 -0.69
N ARG A 158 -17.21 -9.68 0.46
CA ARG A 158 -17.23 -9.01 1.77
C ARG A 158 -15.86 -9.12 2.44
N LEU A 159 -15.43 -8.05 3.08
CA LEU A 159 -14.27 -8.09 3.98
C LEU A 159 -14.63 -8.81 5.27
N TYR A 160 -13.87 -9.86 5.61
CA TYR A 160 -13.81 -10.43 6.95
C TYR A 160 -12.74 -9.66 7.73
N HIS A 161 -13.06 -9.26 8.94
CA HIS A 161 -12.13 -8.64 9.87
C HIS A 161 -12.47 -9.04 11.29
N ASP A 162 -11.53 -9.70 11.95
CA ASP A 162 -11.57 -10.01 13.38
C ASP A 162 -10.48 -9.20 14.08
N ALA A 163 -10.88 -8.32 14.96
CA ALA A 163 -9.98 -7.55 15.79
C ALA A 163 -9.46 -8.34 17.02
N ASN A 164 -9.90 -9.61 17.19
CA ASN A 164 -9.52 -10.47 18.32
C ASN A 164 -9.72 -9.78 19.69
N ASN A 165 -10.81 -9.00 19.82
CA ASN A 165 -11.10 -8.18 20.99
C ASN A 165 -10.00 -7.20 21.37
N ASP A 166 -9.19 -6.75 20.40
CA ASP A 166 -8.13 -5.78 20.65
C ASP A 166 -8.70 -4.43 21.09
N MET A 167 -8.04 -3.82 22.07
CA MET A 167 -8.43 -2.51 22.56
C MET A 167 -7.89 -1.41 21.64
N PRO A 168 -8.73 -0.43 21.24
CA PRO A 168 -8.28 0.66 20.39
C PRO A 168 -7.36 1.61 21.16
N ALA A 169 -6.06 1.63 20.81
CA ALA A 169 -5.06 2.50 21.42
C ALA A 169 -4.42 3.47 20.40
N PHE A 170 -4.02 2.97 19.24
CA PHE A 170 -3.44 3.76 18.15
C PHE A 170 -3.93 3.25 16.80
N SER A 171 -3.71 4.05 15.76
CA SER A 171 -4.14 3.69 14.41
C SER A 171 -2.96 3.19 13.58
N THR A 172 -3.16 2.10 12.85
CA THR A 172 -2.20 1.53 11.91
C THR A 172 -2.82 1.41 10.53
N THR A 173 -2.02 1.68 9.50
CA THR A 173 -2.42 1.47 8.11
C THR A 173 -2.16 0.02 7.71
N CYS A 174 -3.17 -0.63 7.15
CA CYS A 174 -3.10 -1.97 6.59
C CYS A 174 -3.31 -1.92 5.08
N TYR A 175 -2.53 -2.71 4.36
CA TYR A 175 -2.60 -2.85 2.91
C TYR A 175 -3.09 -4.25 2.56
N LEU A 176 -4.19 -4.34 1.82
CA LEU A 176 -4.82 -5.59 1.43
C LEU A 176 -4.96 -5.67 -0.09
N SER A 177 -4.85 -6.88 -0.62
CA SER A 177 -5.12 -7.19 -2.03
C SER A 177 -5.99 -8.43 -2.12
N CYS A 178 -7.22 -8.25 -2.57
CA CYS A 178 -8.15 -9.33 -2.85
C CYS A 178 -7.92 -9.86 -4.28
N SER A 179 -7.45 -11.09 -4.42
CA SER A 179 -7.17 -11.67 -5.74
C SER A 179 -8.44 -12.03 -6.49
N LEU A 180 -8.54 -11.54 -7.73
CA LEU A 180 -9.64 -11.82 -8.66
C LEU A 180 -9.31 -12.96 -9.65
N LYS A 181 -8.16 -13.62 -9.50
CA LYS A 181 -7.73 -14.73 -10.38
C LYS A 181 -8.79 -15.83 -10.54
N PRO A 182 -9.54 -16.25 -9.50
CA PRO A 182 -10.58 -17.27 -9.64
C PRO A 182 -11.72 -16.89 -10.59
N TYR A 183 -11.96 -15.57 -10.77
CA TYR A 183 -13.11 -15.06 -11.54
C TYR A 183 -12.78 -14.70 -12.99
N LYS A 184 -11.52 -14.88 -13.41
CA LYS A 184 -11.03 -14.50 -14.75
C LYS A 184 -11.89 -15.05 -15.91
N ASN A 185 -12.41 -16.27 -15.75
CA ASN A 185 -13.24 -16.94 -16.77
C ASN A 185 -14.75 -16.84 -16.48
N LEU A 186 -15.15 -16.21 -15.40
CA LEU A 186 -16.54 -16.10 -14.96
C LEU A 186 -17.13 -14.72 -15.25
N LEU A 187 -16.26 -13.69 -15.29
CA LEU A 187 -16.63 -12.29 -15.46
C LEU A 187 -15.94 -11.68 -16.67
N GLN A 188 -16.58 -10.69 -17.27
CA GLN A 188 -16.11 -9.96 -18.44
C GLN A 188 -15.69 -8.55 -18.10
N THR A 189 -14.40 -8.24 -18.36
CA THR A 189 -13.84 -6.88 -18.14
C THR A 189 -14.57 -5.84 -18.99
N GLY A 190 -14.88 -4.70 -18.36
CA GLY A 190 -15.58 -3.58 -19.00
C GLY A 190 -17.09 -3.77 -19.15
N ARG A 191 -17.64 -4.94 -18.77
CA ARG A 191 -19.07 -5.21 -18.75
C ARG A 191 -19.56 -5.46 -17.33
N ASP A 192 -18.91 -6.38 -16.62
CA ASP A 192 -19.36 -6.84 -15.32
C ASP A 192 -18.84 -5.93 -14.18
N SER A 193 -19.38 -6.09 -13.00
CA SER A 193 -19.06 -5.26 -11.85
C SER A 193 -18.73 -6.08 -10.59
N ILE A 194 -18.14 -5.40 -9.62
CA ILE A 194 -17.83 -5.96 -8.32
C ILE A 194 -18.49 -5.07 -7.25
N HIS A 195 -19.20 -5.68 -6.32
CA HIS A 195 -19.67 -5.06 -5.09
C HIS A 195 -18.80 -5.53 -3.94
N PHE A 196 -18.01 -4.63 -3.37
CA PHE A 196 -17.15 -4.90 -2.24
C PHE A 196 -17.79 -4.33 -0.96
N ILE A 197 -18.12 -5.21 -0.02
CA ILE A 197 -18.86 -4.88 1.21
C ILE A 197 -17.86 -4.82 2.37
N ILE A 198 -17.95 -3.75 3.16
CA ILE A 198 -17.08 -3.52 4.30
C ILE A 198 -17.91 -2.90 5.45
N ASN A 199 -17.52 -3.15 6.69
CA ASN A 199 -18.04 -2.44 7.84
C ASN A 199 -17.14 -1.24 8.16
N GLU A 200 -17.59 -0.03 7.82
CA GLU A 200 -16.85 1.19 8.09
C GLU A 200 -17.09 1.75 9.47
N TYR A 201 -16.03 2.17 10.12
CA TYR A 201 -16.10 2.85 11.41
C TYR A 201 -17.02 4.07 11.35
N LYS A 202 -17.97 4.14 12.26
CA LYS A 202 -19.03 5.17 12.39
C LYS A 202 -20.06 5.21 11.24
N LYS A 203 -19.91 4.46 10.17
CA LYS A 203 -20.86 4.45 9.06
C LYS A 203 -21.64 3.14 8.95
N GLY A 204 -21.12 2.05 9.54
CA GLY A 204 -21.69 0.72 9.40
C GLY A 204 -21.36 0.09 8.05
N GLN A 205 -22.23 -0.79 7.56
CA GLN A 205 -22.01 -1.49 6.31
C GLN A 205 -22.04 -0.54 5.11
N ALA A 206 -20.94 -0.51 4.34
CA ALA A 206 -20.81 0.23 3.10
C ALA A 206 -20.52 -0.74 1.93
N THR A 207 -20.99 -0.38 0.74
CA THR A 207 -20.74 -1.14 -0.51
C THR A 207 -20.03 -0.26 -1.52
N TYR A 208 -18.84 -0.67 -1.91
CA TYR A 208 -18.05 -0.05 -2.95
C TYR A 208 -18.31 -0.77 -4.28
N ARG A 209 -18.67 -0.02 -5.30
CA ARG A 209 -18.92 -0.54 -6.65
C ARG A 209 -17.72 -0.27 -7.51
N LEU A 210 -17.13 -1.32 -8.07
CA LEU A 210 -15.95 -1.28 -8.92
C LEU A 210 -16.25 -1.92 -10.25
N PRO A 211 -15.66 -1.46 -11.37
CA PRO A 211 -15.70 -2.19 -12.63
C PRO A 211 -14.89 -3.49 -12.51
N TYR A 212 -15.32 -4.53 -13.23
CA TYR A 212 -14.51 -5.75 -13.34
C TYR A 212 -13.51 -5.69 -14.48
#